data_94d0124fcf1958675c5809d26bf96a3c
#
_entry.id   94d0124fcf1958675c5809d26bf96a3c
#
_cell.length_a   1.000
_cell.length_b   1.000
_cell.length_c   1.000
_cell.angle_alpha   90.00
_cell.angle_beta   90.00
_cell.angle_gamma   90.00
#
_symmetry.space_group_name_H-M   'P 1'
#
loop_
_entity.id
_entity.type
_entity.pdbx_description
1 polymer ?
#
loop_
_entity_poly.entity_id
_entity_poly.type
_entity_poly.pdbx_seq_one_letter_code
_entity_poly.pdbx_strand_id
1 'polypeptide(L)'
;NEQYPEATNFKITLFGSLALTGKGHLTDKIILKTLGASKCEIIFDMKTAVEHPNTMIIEVFDQDTKIAEHTFVSIGGGKIEIDGKKGNVDPEIYPHTKMDDIQVYCNERHLRLDQYIDEVEDPDFDSYMNQIFKQMLKTVNTGLKKTGVLPGSLKIDRVAHALHQSAQSCDDIQDKNSLLLSSYAYAANEQNASGGIVVTAPTMGSCGVLPSLVYHFYHDQNYPKKTIIQGLKVAGLIGNLIQTNATISGAKAGCQAEVGAACSMGAAFVAYCQLQTNEQIECAAEIGLEHHL
;
A
#
# COMPACT_ATOMS: atom_id res chain seq x y z
N ASN A 1 10.66 15.38 17.58
CA ASN A 1 11.97 16.01 17.92
C ASN A 1 12.10 17.44 17.40
N GLU A 2 11.65 17.76 16.18
CA GLU A 2 11.74 19.13 15.64
C GLU A 2 10.78 20.10 16.35
N GLN A 3 9.61 19.62 16.74
CA GLN A 3 8.58 20.43 17.42
C GLN A 3 8.88 20.65 18.92
N TYR A 4 9.59 19.72 19.55
CA TYR A 4 9.97 19.75 20.99
C TYR A 4 11.46 19.45 21.11
N PRO A 5 12.33 20.42 20.83
CA PRO A 5 13.79 20.23 20.91
C PRO A 5 14.28 19.99 22.33
N GLU A 6 13.52 20.47 23.33
CA GLU A 6 13.79 20.29 24.76
C GLU A 6 13.39 18.91 25.30
N ALA A 7 12.65 18.11 24.51
CA ALA A 7 12.18 16.82 24.96
C ALA A 7 13.31 15.84 25.31
N THR A 8 13.30 15.34 26.53
CA THR A 8 14.27 14.34 26.99
C THR A 8 13.73 12.92 26.86
N ASN A 9 12.43 12.72 27.10
CA ASN A 9 11.79 11.42 27.10
C ASN A 9 10.41 11.43 26.43
N PHE A 10 10.00 10.27 25.94
CA PHE A 10 8.70 10.03 25.30
C PHE A 10 8.06 8.78 25.92
N LYS A 11 6.79 8.86 26.28
CA LYS A 11 5.99 7.73 26.66
C LYS A 11 4.93 7.51 25.58
N ILE A 12 4.95 6.36 24.95
CA ILE A 12 4.10 6.04 23.81
C ILE A 12 3.16 4.90 24.20
N THR A 13 1.85 5.17 24.19
CA THR A 13 0.84 4.15 24.44
C THR A 13 0.14 3.79 23.15
N LEU A 14 0.20 2.52 22.78
CA LEU A 14 -0.48 1.93 21.63
C LEU A 14 -1.76 1.27 22.12
N PHE A 15 -2.88 1.51 21.42
CA PHE A 15 -4.19 0.99 21.76
C PHE A 15 -4.77 0.11 20.66
N GLY A 16 -5.79 -0.68 21.01
CA GLY A 16 -6.60 -1.47 20.10
C GLY A 16 -5.77 -2.35 19.15
N SER A 17 -5.94 -2.18 17.86
CA SER A 17 -5.23 -2.97 16.85
C SER A 17 -3.72 -2.73 16.87
N LEU A 18 -3.26 -1.49 17.12
CA LEU A 18 -1.83 -1.20 17.25
C LEU A 18 -1.20 -1.91 18.46
N ALA A 19 -1.92 -2.05 19.57
CA ALA A 19 -1.43 -2.81 20.73
C ALA A 19 -1.37 -4.31 20.45
N LEU A 20 -2.41 -4.85 19.79
CA LEU A 20 -2.53 -6.28 19.52
C LEU A 20 -1.53 -6.77 18.46
N THR A 21 -1.35 -6.00 17.39
CA THR A 21 -0.59 -6.43 16.21
C THR A 21 0.73 -5.68 16.03
N GLY A 22 0.95 -4.59 16.75
CA GLY A 22 2.06 -3.67 16.54
C GLY A 22 3.45 -4.30 16.62
N LYS A 23 3.67 -5.27 17.51
CA LYS A 23 4.95 -6.02 17.56
C LYS A 23 5.20 -6.82 16.28
N GLY A 24 4.16 -7.44 15.72
CA GLY A 24 4.24 -8.17 14.46
C GLY A 24 4.51 -7.26 13.27
N HIS A 25 3.99 -6.05 13.32
CA HIS A 25 4.16 -5.03 12.28
C HIS A 25 5.38 -4.11 12.50
N LEU A 26 6.23 -4.42 13.49
CA LEU A 26 7.44 -3.67 13.83
C LEU A 26 7.17 -2.21 14.24
N THR A 27 5.98 -1.91 14.74
CA THR A 27 5.57 -0.56 15.17
C THR A 27 6.47 -0.03 16.28
N ASP A 28 6.78 -0.86 17.27
CA ASP A 28 7.73 -0.55 18.34
C ASP A 28 9.13 -0.22 17.80
N LYS A 29 9.62 -1.01 16.84
CA LYS A 29 10.95 -0.81 16.27
C LYS A 29 11.07 0.49 15.49
N ILE A 30 10.04 0.86 14.72
CA ILE A 30 10.08 2.12 13.96
C ILE A 30 9.98 3.32 14.89
N ILE A 31 9.18 3.26 15.96
CA ILE A 31 9.10 4.30 16.98
C ILE A 31 10.47 4.50 17.65
N LEU A 32 11.08 3.41 18.14
CA LEU A 32 12.40 3.46 18.77
C LEU A 32 13.49 4.00 17.83
N LYS A 33 13.42 3.63 16.54
CA LYS A 33 14.35 4.13 15.52
C LYS A 33 14.18 5.63 15.27
N THR A 34 12.93 6.12 15.29
CA THR A 34 12.59 7.52 14.95
C THR A 34 12.87 8.47 16.11
N LEU A 35 12.50 8.09 17.32
CA LEU A 35 12.59 8.97 18.50
C LEU A 35 13.86 8.73 19.34
N GLY A 36 14.53 7.59 19.18
CA GLY A 36 15.68 7.16 19.96
C GLY A 36 15.29 6.16 21.04
N ALA A 37 15.92 4.98 21.02
CA ALA A 37 15.54 3.88 21.93
C ALA A 37 15.71 4.20 23.41
N SER A 38 16.73 5.00 23.77
CA SER A 38 17.00 5.39 25.16
C SER A 38 16.04 6.44 25.71
N LYS A 39 15.24 7.06 24.85
CA LYS A 39 14.29 8.13 25.20
C LYS A 39 12.83 7.68 25.22
N CYS A 40 12.54 6.42 24.87
CA CYS A 40 11.18 5.95 24.65
C CYS A 40 10.78 4.85 25.60
N GLU A 41 9.63 5.02 26.23
CA GLU A 41 8.87 3.97 26.89
C GLU A 41 7.66 3.62 26.00
N ILE A 42 7.50 2.35 25.61
CA ILE A 42 6.37 1.89 24.77
C ILE A 42 5.47 0.97 25.57
N ILE A 43 4.20 1.34 25.68
CA ILE A 43 3.15 0.60 26.36
C ILE A 43 2.16 0.05 25.32
N PHE A 44 1.86 -1.24 25.40
CA PHE A 44 0.83 -1.91 24.62
C PHE A 44 -0.41 -2.10 25.48
N ASP A 45 -1.35 -1.18 25.40
CA ASP A 45 -2.61 -1.23 26.15
C ASP A 45 -3.70 -1.95 25.32
N MET A 46 -3.91 -3.22 25.67
CA MET A 46 -4.91 -4.09 25.00
C MET A 46 -6.28 -4.03 25.68
N LYS A 47 -6.44 -3.25 26.77
CA LYS A 47 -7.65 -3.28 27.62
C LYS A 47 -8.50 -2.03 27.50
N THR A 48 -7.86 -0.88 27.37
CA THR A 48 -8.56 0.40 27.27
C THR A 48 -9.29 0.51 25.94
N ALA A 49 -10.61 0.72 26.02
CA ALA A 49 -11.43 0.99 24.84
C ALA A 49 -11.11 2.38 24.29
N VAL A 50 -10.90 2.46 22.99
CA VAL A 50 -10.66 3.70 22.24
C VAL A 50 -11.65 3.80 21.09
N GLU A 51 -11.93 5.03 20.66
CA GLU A 51 -12.88 5.29 19.57
C GLU A 51 -12.40 4.66 18.23
N HIS A 52 -11.11 4.76 17.96
CA HIS A 52 -10.53 4.18 16.76
C HIS A 52 -9.48 3.12 17.10
N PRO A 53 -9.54 1.91 16.48
CA PRO A 53 -8.64 0.79 16.84
C PRO A 53 -7.16 1.03 16.56
N ASN A 54 -6.80 2.00 15.71
CA ASN A 54 -5.42 2.35 15.40
C ASN A 54 -5.02 3.66 16.08
N THR A 55 -5.24 3.76 17.39
CA THR A 55 -4.89 4.95 18.19
C THR A 55 -3.55 4.78 18.88
N MET A 56 -2.76 5.84 18.88
CA MET A 56 -1.51 5.97 19.61
C MET A 56 -1.49 7.31 20.34
N ILE A 57 -1.09 7.32 21.62
CA ILE A 57 -0.84 8.55 22.37
C ILE A 57 0.66 8.68 22.62
N ILE A 58 1.20 9.86 22.37
CA ILE A 58 2.58 10.22 22.69
C ILE A 58 2.56 11.32 23.73
N GLU A 59 3.05 11.02 24.92
CA GLU A 59 3.33 11.97 25.97
C GLU A 59 4.79 12.39 25.86
N VAL A 60 5.04 13.70 25.87
CA VAL A 60 6.37 14.30 25.72
C VAL A 60 6.82 14.88 27.06
N PHE A 61 8.03 14.56 27.49
CA PHE A 61 8.58 14.98 28.77
C PHE A 61 9.88 15.74 28.59
N ASP A 62 10.03 16.81 29.36
CA ASP A 62 11.34 17.41 29.70
C ASP A 62 11.68 16.97 31.14
N GLN A 63 12.69 16.10 31.26
CA GLN A 63 12.99 15.35 32.49
C GLN A 63 11.75 14.61 33.01
N ASP A 64 11.22 14.96 34.16
CA ASP A 64 10.04 14.38 34.79
C ASP A 64 8.76 15.18 34.53
N THR A 65 8.84 16.31 33.81
CA THR A 65 7.70 17.19 33.56
C THR A 65 7.08 16.89 32.21
N LYS A 66 5.79 16.56 32.20
CA LYS A 66 5.03 16.41 30.95
C LYS A 66 4.79 17.77 30.31
N ILE A 67 5.34 17.98 29.12
CA ILE A 67 5.28 19.27 28.38
C ILE A 67 4.26 19.23 27.25
N ALA A 68 3.92 18.06 26.72
CA ALA A 68 2.91 17.89 25.68
C ALA A 68 2.31 16.49 25.67
N GLU A 69 1.14 16.38 25.05
CA GLU A 69 0.49 15.12 24.73
C GLU A 69 -0.20 15.23 23.38
N HIS A 70 -0.05 14.22 22.54
CA HIS A 70 -0.68 14.17 21.23
C HIS A 70 -1.30 12.81 20.97
N THR A 71 -2.51 12.82 20.45
CA THR A 71 -3.21 11.62 19.98
C THR A 71 -3.08 11.49 18.47
N PHE A 72 -2.58 10.35 18.03
CA PHE A 72 -2.44 9.98 16.64
C PHE A 72 -3.39 8.85 16.29
N VAL A 73 -4.08 8.97 15.19
CA VAL A 73 -4.98 7.93 14.68
C VAL A 73 -4.61 7.62 13.23
N SER A 74 -4.28 6.37 12.96
CA SER A 74 -4.07 5.92 11.57
C SER A 74 -5.41 5.54 10.95
N ILE A 75 -5.87 6.35 10.00
CA ILE A 75 -7.19 6.23 9.37
C ILE A 75 -7.19 5.42 8.07
N GLY A 76 -6.04 4.84 7.70
CA GLY A 76 -5.85 4.03 6.50
C GLY A 76 -5.20 4.81 5.35
N GLY A 77 -4.66 4.08 4.35
CA GLY A 77 -4.02 4.68 3.19
C GLY A 77 -2.81 5.58 3.50
N GLY A 78 -2.15 5.38 4.65
CA GLY A 78 -1.04 6.23 5.10
C GLY A 78 -1.48 7.55 5.76
N LYS A 79 -2.78 7.83 5.83
CA LYS A 79 -3.31 9.07 6.43
C LYS A 79 -3.36 8.97 7.95
N ILE A 80 -3.04 10.09 8.61
CA ILE A 80 -2.98 10.20 10.08
C ILE A 80 -3.81 11.40 10.51
N GLU A 81 -4.62 11.22 11.55
CA GLU A 81 -5.22 12.32 12.30
C GLU A 81 -4.38 12.61 13.54
N ILE A 82 -4.18 13.88 13.85
CA ILE A 82 -3.45 14.35 15.03
C ILE A 82 -4.39 15.24 15.84
N ASP A 83 -4.65 14.86 17.09
CA ASP A 83 -5.53 15.60 18.03
C ASP A 83 -6.91 15.90 17.42
N GLY A 84 -7.49 14.91 16.72
CA GLY A 84 -8.80 15.03 16.07
C GLY A 84 -8.80 15.90 14.80
N LYS A 85 -7.65 16.41 14.40
CA LYS A 85 -7.51 17.15 13.14
C LYS A 85 -6.92 16.21 12.08
N LYS A 86 -7.58 16.12 10.94
CA LYS A 86 -6.97 15.43 9.79
C LYS A 86 -5.65 16.14 9.49
N GLY A 87 -4.56 15.38 9.44
CA GLY A 87 -3.29 15.83 8.89
C GLY A 87 -3.51 16.41 7.49
N ASN A 88 -2.48 16.78 6.78
CA ASN A 88 -2.62 17.34 5.43
C ASN A 88 -3.70 16.59 4.65
N VAL A 89 -4.83 17.24 4.45
CA VAL A 89 -5.87 16.76 3.56
C VAL A 89 -5.26 16.95 2.18
N ASP A 90 -4.90 15.83 1.55
CA ASP A 90 -4.47 15.90 0.16
C ASP A 90 -5.58 16.61 -0.63
N PRO A 91 -5.25 17.63 -1.43
CA PRO A 91 -6.25 18.30 -2.25
C PRO A 91 -6.97 17.25 -3.11
N GLU A 92 -8.29 17.40 -3.27
CA GLU A 92 -9.03 16.60 -4.25
C GLU A 92 -8.53 17.03 -5.64
N ILE A 93 -7.64 16.22 -6.22
CA ILE A 93 -7.03 16.51 -7.51
C ILE A 93 -8.03 16.23 -8.63
N TYR A 94 -8.78 15.12 -8.52
CA TYR A 94 -9.71 14.68 -9.56
C TYR A 94 -11.05 15.41 -9.45
N PRO A 95 -11.49 16.12 -10.50
CA PRO A 95 -12.78 16.83 -10.49
C PRO A 95 -13.99 15.88 -10.54
N HIS A 96 -13.79 14.65 -11.00
CA HIS A 96 -14.82 13.62 -11.10
C HIS A 96 -14.59 12.53 -10.06
N THR A 97 -15.59 12.29 -9.24
CA THR A 97 -15.53 11.28 -8.16
C THR A 97 -16.19 9.97 -8.50
N LYS A 98 -16.85 9.86 -9.65
CA LYS A 98 -17.50 8.65 -10.15
C LYS A 98 -16.95 8.26 -11.51
N MET A 99 -16.88 6.97 -11.75
CA MET A 99 -16.38 6.45 -13.04
C MET A 99 -17.28 6.83 -14.20
N ASP A 100 -18.60 6.86 -14.02
CA ASP A 100 -19.58 7.31 -15.04
C ASP A 100 -19.25 8.72 -15.55
N ASP A 101 -18.94 9.66 -14.63
CA ASP A 101 -18.61 11.04 -14.98
C ASP A 101 -17.29 11.12 -15.76
N ILE A 102 -16.31 10.30 -15.38
CA ILE A 102 -15.02 10.17 -16.10
C ILE A 102 -15.25 9.58 -17.48
N GLN A 103 -16.10 8.57 -17.62
CA GLN A 103 -16.44 7.96 -18.90
C GLN A 103 -17.10 8.98 -19.84
N VAL A 104 -18.08 9.75 -19.36
CA VAL A 104 -18.72 10.83 -20.14
C VAL A 104 -17.68 11.83 -20.60
N TYR A 105 -16.83 12.33 -19.69
CA TYR A 105 -15.76 13.28 -20.02
C TYR A 105 -14.79 12.75 -21.07
N CYS A 106 -14.35 11.49 -20.91
CA CYS A 106 -13.44 10.85 -21.86
C CYS A 106 -14.09 10.65 -23.24
N ASN A 107 -15.36 10.23 -23.28
CA ASN A 107 -16.08 9.99 -24.53
C ASN A 107 -16.31 11.28 -25.32
N GLU A 108 -16.70 12.37 -24.64
CA GLU A 108 -16.89 13.68 -25.29
C GLU A 108 -15.61 14.23 -25.91
N ARG A 109 -14.45 13.91 -25.33
CA ARG A 109 -13.12 14.39 -25.76
C ARG A 109 -12.29 13.37 -26.53
N HIS A 110 -12.82 12.17 -26.72
CA HIS A 110 -12.10 11.04 -27.33
C HIS A 110 -10.79 10.68 -26.62
N LEU A 111 -10.79 10.71 -25.28
CA LEU A 111 -9.64 10.44 -24.43
C LEU A 111 -9.65 8.99 -23.95
N ARG A 112 -8.47 8.44 -23.76
CA ARG A 112 -8.26 7.26 -22.92
C ARG A 112 -8.10 7.68 -21.45
N LEU A 113 -8.26 6.73 -20.52
CA LEU A 113 -8.12 7.01 -19.07
C LEU A 113 -6.73 7.57 -18.70
N ASP A 114 -5.67 7.09 -19.32
CA ASP A 114 -4.32 7.63 -19.08
C ASP A 114 -4.18 9.08 -19.53
N GLN A 115 -4.82 9.47 -20.63
CA GLN A 115 -4.84 10.86 -21.11
C GLN A 115 -5.67 11.77 -20.21
N TYR A 116 -6.81 11.26 -19.68
CA TYR A 116 -7.57 11.98 -18.66
C TYR A 116 -6.72 12.27 -17.40
N ILE A 117 -5.96 11.27 -16.94
CA ILE A 117 -5.06 11.44 -15.80
C ILE A 117 -3.99 12.49 -16.11
N ASP A 118 -3.39 12.44 -17.30
CA ASP A 118 -2.35 13.38 -17.71
C ASP A 118 -2.88 14.83 -17.86
N GLU A 119 -4.20 15.05 -18.08
CA GLU A 119 -4.82 16.38 -18.06
C GLU A 119 -5.04 16.91 -16.63
N VAL A 120 -5.17 16.04 -15.63
CA VAL A 120 -5.57 16.40 -14.26
C VAL A 120 -4.38 16.49 -13.32
N GLU A 121 -3.41 15.58 -13.47
CA GLU A 121 -2.26 15.48 -12.59
C GLU A 121 -1.15 16.49 -12.94
N ASP A 122 -0.35 16.83 -11.95
CA ASP A 122 0.79 17.73 -12.12
C ASP A 122 1.86 17.16 -13.08
N PRO A 123 2.63 18.02 -13.78
CA PRO A 123 3.70 17.60 -14.68
C PRO A 123 4.75 16.67 -14.04
N ASP A 124 4.96 16.77 -12.73
CA ASP A 124 5.90 15.93 -11.99
C ASP A 124 5.37 14.52 -11.68
N PHE A 125 4.09 14.26 -11.93
CA PHE A 125 3.46 12.97 -11.67
C PHE A 125 4.12 11.82 -12.42
N ASP A 126 4.57 12.03 -13.64
CA ASP A 126 5.34 11.04 -14.40
C ASP A 126 6.65 10.65 -13.72
N SER A 127 7.34 11.62 -13.13
CA SER A 127 8.58 11.39 -12.38
C SER A 127 8.30 10.55 -11.12
N TYR A 128 7.23 10.87 -10.41
CA TYR A 128 6.77 10.13 -9.26
C TYR A 128 6.40 8.69 -9.62
N MET A 129 5.57 8.48 -10.63
CA MET A 129 5.17 7.14 -11.08
C MET A 129 6.35 6.29 -11.56
N ASN A 130 7.37 6.94 -12.14
CA ASN A 130 8.62 6.26 -12.49
C ASN A 130 9.42 5.81 -11.24
N GLN A 131 9.36 6.54 -10.13
CA GLN A 131 9.97 6.12 -8.86
C GLN A 131 9.20 4.94 -8.26
N ILE A 132 7.85 4.97 -8.29
CA ILE A 132 6.97 3.87 -7.87
C ILE A 132 7.30 2.60 -8.64
N PHE A 133 7.33 2.67 -9.97
CA PHE A 133 7.72 1.55 -10.84
C PHE A 133 9.09 0.95 -10.44
N LYS A 134 10.11 1.79 -10.31
CA LYS A 134 11.45 1.34 -9.91
C LYS A 134 11.46 0.67 -8.53
N GLN A 135 10.70 1.22 -7.57
CA GLN A 135 10.62 0.65 -6.23
C GLN A 135 9.88 -0.69 -6.25
N MET A 136 8.79 -0.85 -7.02
CA MET A 136 8.10 -2.12 -7.18
C MET A 136 9.04 -3.21 -7.70
N LEU A 137 9.77 -2.94 -8.79
CA LEU A 137 10.76 -3.88 -9.33
C LEU A 137 11.86 -4.21 -8.33
N LYS A 138 12.39 -3.22 -7.63
CA LYS A 138 13.42 -3.40 -6.60
C LYS A 138 12.94 -4.29 -5.47
N THR A 139 11.70 -4.07 -5.01
CA THR A 139 11.08 -4.83 -3.92
C THR A 139 10.97 -6.31 -4.28
N VAL A 140 10.39 -6.63 -5.44
CA VAL A 140 10.25 -8.01 -5.91
C VAL A 140 11.61 -8.67 -6.10
N ASN A 141 12.53 -8.03 -6.83
CA ASN A 141 13.88 -8.56 -7.08
C ASN A 141 14.68 -8.81 -5.80
N THR A 142 14.48 -7.98 -4.77
CA THR A 142 15.12 -8.16 -3.46
C THR A 142 14.49 -9.33 -2.70
N GLY A 143 13.16 -9.45 -2.73
CA GLY A 143 12.43 -10.54 -2.04
C GLY A 143 12.74 -11.90 -2.62
N LEU A 144 12.79 -12.04 -3.95
CA LEU A 144 13.12 -13.30 -4.64
C LEU A 144 14.49 -13.88 -4.26
N LYS A 145 15.42 -13.04 -3.81
CA LYS A 145 16.78 -13.48 -3.41
C LYS A 145 16.88 -13.88 -1.94
N LYS A 146 15.85 -13.62 -1.13
CA LYS A 146 15.87 -13.90 0.31
C LYS A 146 15.24 -15.25 0.62
N THR A 147 15.89 -15.97 1.52
CA THR A 147 15.46 -17.27 2.05
C THR A 147 15.42 -17.22 3.58
N GLY A 148 15.01 -18.33 4.21
CA GLY A 148 14.96 -18.48 5.66
C GLY A 148 13.63 -18.05 6.25
N VAL A 149 13.63 -17.60 7.50
CA VAL A 149 12.42 -17.34 8.30
C VAL A 149 12.14 -15.86 8.40
N LEU A 150 10.86 -15.49 8.33
CA LEU A 150 10.41 -14.11 8.57
C LEU A 150 10.58 -13.71 10.04
N PRO A 151 10.81 -12.42 10.32
CA PRO A 151 10.83 -11.93 11.70
C PRO A 151 9.50 -12.16 12.41
N GLY A 152 9.55 -12.40 13.71
CA GLY A 152 8.37 -12.56 14.56
C GLY A 152 8.31 -13.91 15.26
N SER A 153 7.30 -14.07 16.12
CA SER A 153 7.11 -15.26 16.96
C SER A 153 6.60 -16.48 16.20
N LEU A 154 5.94 -16.28 15.07
CA LEU A 154 5.30 -17.35 14.27
C LEU A 154 6.29 -18.18 13.46
N LYS A 155 7.53 -17.72 13.27
CA LYS A 155 8.59 -18.42 12.53
C LYS A 155 8.14 -18.90 11.14
N ILE A 156 7.46 -18.03 10.39
CA ILE A 156 6.96 -18.33 9.04
C ILE A 156 8.15 -18.39 8.06
N ASP A 157 8.25 -19.46 7.30
CA ASP A 157 9.25 -19.60 6.26
C ASP A 157 8.97 -18.68 5.07
N ARG A 158 10.03 -18.18 4.44
CA ARG A 158 9.94 -17.48 3.16
C ARG A 158 9.71 -18.48 2.05
N VAL A 159 8.72 -18.23 1.20
CA VAL A 159 8.32 -19.11 0.12
C VAL A 159 8.59 -18.56 -1.28
N ALA A 160 8.78 -17.24 -1.41
CA ALA A 160 8.95 -16.56 -2.70
C ALA A 160 10.07 -17.17 -3.56
N HIS A 161 11.23 -17.42 -2.95
CA HIS A 161 12.37 -18.00 -3.65
C HIS A 161 12.08 -19.42 -4.16
N ALA A 162 11.48 -20.27 -3.32
CA ALA A 162 11.15 -21.65 -3.68
C ALA A 162 10.09 -21.71 -4.79
N LEU A 163 9.04 -20.87 -4.71
CA LEU A 163 8.03 -20.77 -5.77
C LEU A 163 8.65 -20.33 -7.10
N HIS A 164 9.55 -19.35 -7.06
CA HIS A 164 10.23 -18.90 -8.26
C HIS A 164 11.10 -20.00 -8.88
N GLN A 165 11.81 -20.78 -8.07
CA GLN A 165 12.57 -21.94 -8.56
C GLN A 165 11.66 -23.02 -9.16
N SER A 166 10.53 -23.33 -8.50
CA SER A 166 9.54 -24.28 -9.01
C SER A 166 8.98 -23.85 -10.37
N ALA A 167 8.74 -22.56 -10.56
CA ALA A 167 8.30 -22.01 -11.85
C ALA A 167 9.31 -22.26 -12.98
N GLN A 168 10.62 -22.23 -12.69
CA GLN A 168 11.65 -22.47 -13.70
C GLN A 168 11.67 -23.93 -14.18
N SER A 169 11.18 -24.87 -13.37
CA SER A 169 11.11 -26.29 -13.66
C SER A 169 9.72 -26.75 -14.13
N CYS A 170 8.79 -25.82 -14.30
CA CYS A 170 7.42 -26.09 -14.71
C CYS A 170 7.28 -26.01 -16.24
N ASP A 171 6.79 -27.08 -16.85
CA ASP A 171 6.61 -27.17 -18.31
C ASP A 171 5.24 -26.59 -18.75
N ASP A 172 4.20 -26.71 -17.90
CA ASP A 172 2.91 -26.12 -18.18
C ASP A 172 2.95 -24.60 -18.06
N ILE A 173 2.51 -23.90 -19.12
CA ILE A 173 2.61 -22.45 -19.18
C ILE A 173 1.67 -21.73 -18.21
N GLN A 174 0.51 -22.30 -17.91
CA GLN A 174 -0.47 -21.69 -16.99
C GLN A 174 0.01 -21.86 -15.55
N ASP A 175 0.46 -23.04 -15.18
CA ASP A 175 1.04 -23.31 -13.87
C ASP A 175 2.31 -22.49 -13.65
N LYS A 176 3.16 -22.41 -14.66
CA LYS A 176 4.37 -21.56 -14.63
C LYS A 176 4.05 -20.11 -14.35
N ASN A 177 3.08 -19.52 -15.08
CA ASN A 177 2.66 -18.13 -14.89
C ASN A 177 2.06 -17.91 -13.49
N SER A 178 1.25 -18.85 -13.02
CA SER A 178 0.67 -18.82 -11.66
C SER A 178 1.75 -18.84 -10.57
N LEU A 179 2.76 -19.71 -10.72
CA LEU A 179 3.90 -19.80 -9.82
C LEU A 179 4.76 -18.53 -9.85
N LEU A 180 5.01 -17.97 -11.04
CA LEU A 180 5.76 -16.72 -11.18
C LEU A 180 5.03 -15.57 -10.48
N LEU A 181 3.77 -15.34 -10.79
CA LEU A 181 2.96 -14.26 -10.18
C LEU A 181 2.89 -14.43 -8.66
N SER A 182 2.65 -15.65 -8.17
CA SER A 182 2.65 -15.96 -6.75
C SER A 182 4.01 -15.66 -6.12
N SER A 183 5.11 -16.07 -6.74
CA SER A 183 6.46 -15.83 -6.24
C SER A 183 6.75 -14.32 -6.11
N TYR A 184 6.34 -13.51 -7.07
CA TYR A 184 6.53 -12.06 -7.06
C TYR A 184 5.67 -11.39 -5.98
N ALA A 185 4.41 -11.82 -5.81
CA ALA A 185 3.53 -11.33 -4.76
C ALA A 185 4.07 -11.66 -3.37
N TYR A 186 4.49 -12.90 -3.14
CA TYR A 186 5.15 -13.29 -1.89
C TYR A 186 6.46 -12.53 -1.68
N ALA A 187 7.27 -12.33 -2.71
CA ALA A 187 8.51 -11.56 -2.60
C ALA A 187 8.26 -10.15 -2.05
N ALA A 188 7.23 -9.45 -2.54
CA ALA A 188 6.87 -8.13 -2.03
C ALA A 188 6.32 -8.20 -0.60
N ASN A 189 5.42 -9.14 -0.30
CA ASN A 189 4.85 -9.31 1.04
C ASN A 189 5.90 -9.71 2.08
N GLU A 190 6.84 -10.57 1.75
CA GLU A 190 7.95 -10.96 2.63
C GLU A 190 8.90 -9.78 2.90
N GLN A 191 9.08 -8.87 1.93
CA GLN A 191 9.81 -7.61 2.17
C GLN A 191 9.05 -6.72 3.16
N ASN A 192 7.73 -6.58 3.00
CA ASN A 192 6.88 -5.86 3.95
C ASN A 192 6.99 -6.46 5.36
N ALA A 193 6.79 -7.77 5.49
CA ALA A 193 6.85 -8.48 6.77
C ALA A 193 8.22 -8.42 7.46
N SER A 194 9.28 -8.12 6.74
CA SER A 194 10.65 -8.01 7.28
C SER A 194 11.17 -6.58 7.39
N GLY A 195 10.30 -5.57 7.27
CA GLY A 195 10.66 -4.16 7.40
C GLY A 195 11.41 -3.59 6.19
N GLY A 196 11.27 -4.22 5.02
CA GLY A 196 11.74 -3.69 3.75
C GLY A 196 10.86 -2.55 3.24
N ILE A 197 11.39 -1.77 2.30
CA ILE A 197 10.62 -0.71 1.64
C ILE A 197 9.71 -1.34 0.59
N VAL A 198 8.42 -1.04 0.66
CA VAL A 198 7.41 -1.47 -0.31
C VAL A 198 6.57 -0.28 -0.76
N VAL A 199 5.91 -0.41 -1.90
CA VAL A 199 4.90 0.53 -2.36
C VAL A 199 3.55 0.09 -1.80
N THR A 200 2.80 1.01 -1.17
CA THR A 200 1.42 0.76 -0.79
C THR A 200 0.52 0.86 -2.03
N ALA A 201 -0.21 -0.22 -2.35
CA ALA A 201 -1.03 -0.26 -3.56
C ALA A 201 -2.32 -1.10 -3.33
N PRO A 202 -3.38 -0.54 -2.72
CA PRO A 202 -3.41 0.79 -2.06
C PRO A 202 -2.92 0.78 -0.62
N THR A 203 -2.72 -0.39 0.01
CA THR A 203 -2.32 -0.54 1.42
C THR A 203 -1.07 -1.42 1.57
N MET A 204 -0.52 -1.50 2.79
CA MET A 204 0.61 -2.38 3.10
C MET A 204 0.22 -3.86 3.02
N GLY A 205 -1.00 -4.22 3.44
CA GLY A 205 -1.48 -5.62 3.43
C GLY A 205 -1.61 -6.19 2.01
N SER A 206 -1.91 -5.35 1.04
CA SER A 206 -2.08 -5.74 -0.37
C SER A 206 -0.88 -5.39 -1.27
N CYS A 207 0.26 -5.01 -0.69
CA CYS A 207 1.43 -4.51 -1.42
C CYS A 207 2.08 -5.53 -2.38
N GLY A 208 1.63 -6.77 -2.41
CA GLY A 208 2.09 -7.80 -3.34
C GLY A 208 1.39 -7.80 -4.70
N VAL A 209 0.13 -7.32 -4.79
CA VAL A 209 -0.70 -7.47 -5.99
C VAL A 209 -0.12 -6.71 -7.19
N LEU A 210 -0.09 -5.38 -7.12
CA LEU A 210 0.43 -4.58 -8.24
C LEU A 210 1.90 -4.83 -8.56
N PRO A 211 2.82 -4.93 -7.58
CA PRO A 211 4.21 -5.22 -7.91
C PRO A 211 4.44 -6.55 -8.63
N SER A 212 3.63 -7.59 -8.33
CA SER A 212 3.73 -8.88 -9.03
C SER A 212 3.34 -8.75 -10.51
N LEU A 213 2.25 -8.06 -10.79
CA LEU A 213 1.79 -7.79 -12.16
C LEU A 213 2.80 -6.92 -12.92
N VAL A 214 3.28 -5.84 -12.31
CA VAL A 214 4.29 -4.94 -12.91
C VAL A 214 5.57 -5.72 -13.25
N TYR A 215 6.04 -6.55 -12.32
CA TYR A 215 7.24 -7.35 -12.53
C TYR A 215 7.06 -8.35 -13.67
N HIS A 216 5.94 -9.08 -13.67
CA HIS A 216 5.60 -10.08 -14.68
C HIS A 216 5.47 -9.44 -16.08
N PHE A 217 4.70 -8.37 -16.21
CA PHE A 217 4.52 -7.69 -17.49
C PHE A 217 5.82 -7.09 -18.03
N TYR A 218 6.66 -6.56 -17.14
CA TYR A 218 7.93 -5.95 -17.55
C TYR A 218 9.01 -6.97 -17.88
N HIS A 219 9.25 -7.96 -16.99
CA HIS A 219 10.38 -8.90 -17.14
C HIS A 219 10.04 -10.14 -17.94
N ASP A 220 8.84 -10.71 -17.79
CA ASP A 220 8.50 -11.98 -18.44
C ASP A 220 7.81 -11.75 -19.79
N GLN A 221 6.95 -10.73 -19.87
CA GLN A 221 6.21 -10.42 -21.09
C GLN A 221 6.82 -9.28 -21.93
N ASN A 222 7.87 -8.62 -21.44
CA ASN A 222 8.60 -7.56 -22.15
C ASN A 222 7.73 -6.38 -22.60
N TYR A 223 6.72 -6.00 -21.83
CA TYR A 223 5.94 -4.80 -22.12
C TYR A 223 6.79 -3.54 -22.01
N PRO A 224 6.57 -2.54 -22.88
CA PRO A 224 7.28 -1.27 -22.81
C PRO A 224 7.07 -0.58 -21.47
N LYS A 225 8.15 -0.07 -20.88
CA LYS A 225 8.10 0.65 -19.61
C LYS A 225 7.03 1.77 -19.58
N LYS A 226 6.87 2.49 -20.71
CA LYS A 226 5.86 3.54 -20.85
C LYS A 226 4.45 2.98 -20.61
N THR A 227 4.13 1.84 -21.24
CA THR A 227 2.82 1.18 -21.09
C THR A 227 2.58 0.77 -19.63
N ILE A 228 3.61 0.22 -18.95
CA ILE A 228 3.52 -0.15 -17.54
C ILE A 228 3.23 1.08 -16.65
N ILE A 229 3.93 2.18 -16.88
CA ILE A 229 3.72 3.40 -16.08
C ILE A 229 2.31 3.97 -16.31
N GLN A 230 1.83 4.02 -17.54
CA GLN A 230 0.47 4.48 -17.83
C GLN A 230 -0.58 3.53 -17.23
N GLY A 231 -0.36 2.21 -17.29
CA GLY A 231 -1.22 1.24 -16.61
C GLY A 231 -1.24 1.43 -15.08
N LEU A 232 -0.11 1.77 -14.48
CA LEU A 232 -0.04 2.10 -13.05
C LEU A 232 -0.81 3.39 -12.71
N LYS A 233 -0.81 4.41 -13.57
CA LYS A 233 -1.64 5.60 -13.40
C LYS A 233 -3.12 5.23 -13.40
N VAL A 234 -3.56 4.41 -14.36
CA VAL A 234 -4.95 3.93 -14.44
C VAL A 234 -5.32 3.13 -13.18
N ALA A 235 -4.45 2.23 -12.73
CA ALA A 235 -4.65 1.54 -11.45
C ALA A 235 -4.78 2.51 -10.27
N GLY A 236 -3.96 3.56 -10.25
CA GLY A 236 -4.02 4.63 -9.24
C GLY A 236 -5.36 5.36 -9.23
N LEU A 237 -5.90 5.69 -10.41
CA LEU A 237 -7.23 6.29 -10.56
C LEU A 237 -8.33 5.41 -9.96
N ILE A 238 -8.32 4.10 -10.27
CA ILE A 238 -9.27 3.14 -9.68
C ILE A 238 -9.15 3.10 -8.15
N GLY A 239 -7.93 3.04 -7.63
CA GLY A 239 -7.68 3.08 -6.18
C GLY A 239 -8.19 4.36 -5.52
N ASN A 240 -8.03 5.51 -6.19
CA ASN A 240 -8.56 6.80 -5.73
C ASN A 240 -10.09 6.82 -5.70
N LEU A 241 -10.75 6.30 -6.73
CA LEU A 241 -12.22 6.18 -6.78
C LEU A 241 -12.76 5.30 -5.65
N ILE A 242 -12.13 4.17 -5.38
CA ILE A 242 -12.50 3.27 -4.28
C ILE A 242 -12.31 3.99 -2.93
N GLN A 243 -11.18 4.69 -2.74
CA GLN A 243 -10.91 5.43 -1.51
C GLN A 243 -11.92 6.56 -1.27
N THR A 244 -12.34 7.25 -2.33
CA THR A 244 -13.27 8.38 -2.26
C THR A 244 -14.70 7.93 -1.96
N ASN A 245 -15.16 6.86 -2.60
CA ASN A 245 -16.56 6.41 -2.52
C ASN A 245 -16.81 5.33 -1.46
N ALA A 246 -15.75 4.68 -0.97
CA ALA A 246 -15.82 3.59 0.01
C ALA A 246 -14.71 3.71 1.05
N THR A 247 -13.95 2.64 1.27
CA THR A 247 -12.78 2.66 2.14
C THR A 247 -11.75 1.63 1.68
N ILE A 248 -10.48 1.96 1.85
CA ILE A 248 -9.36 1.03 1.68
C ILE A 248 -8.79 0.61 3.05
N SER A 249 -9.44 0.97 4.15
CA SER A 249 -8.94 0.71 5.51
C SER A 249 -9.28 -0.71 5.97
N GLY A 250 -8.28 -1.56 6.13
CA GLY A 250 -8.45 -2.88 6.74
C GLY A 250 -8.99 -2.84 8.17
N ALA A 251 -8.74 -1.76 8.92
CA ALA A 251 -9.27 -1.57 10.26
C ALA A 251 -10.79 -1.30 10.27
N LYS A 252 -11.34 -0.71 9.19
CA LYS A 252 -12.77 -0.42 9.05
C LYS A 252 -13.55 -1.55 8.37
N ALA A 253 -13.02 -2.11 7.31
CA ALA A 253 -13.74 -3.06 6.46
C ALA A 253 -12.96 -4.38 6.20
N GLY A 254 -11.92 -4.65 6.98
CA GLY A 254 -11.17 -5.90 6.91
C GLY A 254 -10.27 -6.03 5.68
N CYS A 255 -9.77 -7.25 5.46
CA CYS A 255 -8.87 -7.54 4.34
C CYS A 255 -9.53 -7.36 2.97
N GLN A 256 -10.85 -7.46 2.87
CA GLN A 256 -11.60 -7.26 1.62
C GLN A 256 -11.41 -5.84 1.07
N ALA A 257 -11.45 -4.81 1.92
CA ALA A 257 -11.20 -3.43 1.50
C ALA A 257 -9.78 -3.24 0.95
N GLU A 258 -8.80 -3.95 1.50
CA GLU A 258 -7.40 -3.87 1.07
C GLU A 258 -7.14 -4.68 -0.20
N VAL A 259 -7.46 -5.98 -0.15
CA VAL A 259 -7.15 -6.92 -1.24
C VAL A 259 -8.12 -6.74 -2.40
N GLY A 260 -9.42 -6.51 -2.15
CA GLY A 260 -10.40 -6.22 -3.19
C GLY A 260 -10.05 -4.95 -3.98
N ALA A 261 -9.67 -3.86 -3.27
CA ALA A 261 -9.20 -2.66 -3.94
C ALA A 261 -7.94 -2.91 -4.78
N ALA A 262 -6.95 -3.65 -4.25
CA ALA A 262 -5.74 -3.97 -4.99
C ALA A 262 -6.02 -4.86 -6.21
N CYS A 263 -6.95 -5.81 -6.12
CA CYS A 263 -7.36 -6.65 -7.25
C CYS A 263 -8.08 -5.85 -8.33
N SER A 264 -8.98 -4.95 -7.95
CA SER A 264 -9.62 -4.00 -8.86
C SER A 264 -8.59 -3.15 -9.62
N MET A 265 -7.64 -2.57 -8.87
CA MET A 265 -6.52 -1.81 -9.44
C MET A 265 -5.66 -2.67 -10.38
N GLY A 266 -5.38 -3.92 -9.99
CA GLY A 266 -4.60 -4.87 -10.78
C GLY A 266 -5.32 -5.28 -12.06
N ALA A 267 -6.63 -5.52 -12.01
CA ALA A 267 -7.45 -5.84 -13.17
C ALA A 267 -7.48 -4.67 -14.18
N ALA A 268 -7.64 -3.45 -13.69
CA ALA A 268 -7.55 -2.23 -14.52
C ALA A 268 -6.17 -2.07 -15.18
N PHE A 269 -5.09 -2.31 -14.41
CA PHE A 269 -3.71 -2.30 -14.93
C PHE A 269 -3.53 -3.29 -16.08
N VAL A 270 -3.97 -4.53 -15.90
CA VAL A 270 -3.85 -5.59 -16.93
C VAL A 270 -4.67 -5.24 -18.15
N ALA A 271 -5.93 -4.85 -17.98
CA ALA A 271 -6.82 -4.47 -19.09
C ALA A 271 -6.24 -3.27 -19.88
N TYR A 272 -5.71 -2.26 -19.20
CA TYR A 272 -5.03 -1.15 -19.85
C TYR A 272 -3.81 -1.61 -20.67
N CYS A 273 -2.93 -2.43 -20.09
CA CYS A 273 -1.75 -2.94 -20.77
C CYS A 273 -2.11 -3.77 -22.01
N GLN A 274 -3.25 -4.45 -21.99
CA GLN A 274 -3.80 -5.21 -23.11
C GLN A 274 -4.58 -4.36 -24.13
N LEU A 275 -4.50 -3.04 -24.02
CA LEU A 275 -5.12 -2.06 -24.94
C LEU A 275 -6.65 -2.14 -24.98
N GLN A 276 -7.29 -2.56 -23.89
CA GLN A 276 -8.74 -2.57 -23.77
C GLN A 276 -9.32 -1.15 -23.77
N THR A 277 -10.62 -1.00 -24.09
CA THR A 277 -11.32 0.29 -24.04
C THR A 277 -11.52 0.77 -22.62
N ASN A 278 -11.90 2.05 -22.44
CA ASN A 278 -12.18 2.59 -21.10
C ASN A 278 -13.27 1.80 -20.38
N GLU A 279 -14.35 1.41 -21.08
CA GLU A 279 -15.44 0.61 -20.55
C GLU A 279 -14.99 -0.81 -20.15
N GLN A 280 -14.10 -1.42 -20.93
CA GLN A 280 -13.55 -2.74 -20.61
C GLN A 280 -12.60 -2.68 -19.42
N ILE A 281 -11.84 -1.59 -19.27
CA ILE A 281 -10.99 -1.37 -18.10
C ILE A 281 -11.84 -1.21 -16.83
N GLU A 282 -12.91 -0.43 -16.91
CA GLU A 282 -13.88 -0.27 -15.81
C GLU A 282 -14.51 -1.62 -15.43
N CYS A 283 -15.05 -2.34 -16.41
CA CYS A 283 -15.65 -3.67 -16.20
C CYS A 283 -14.66 -4.64 -15.53
N ALA A 284 -13.41 -4.65 -15.97
CA ALA A 284 -12.37 -5.47 -15.34
C ALA A 284 -12.12 -5.07 -13.88
N ALA A 285 -12.09 -3.76 -13.60
CA ALA A 285 -11.93 -3.24 -12.24
C ALA A 285 -13.10 -3.61 -11.33
N GLU A 286 -14.34 -3.50 -11.85
CA GLU A 286 -15.57 -3.87 -11.14
C GLU A 286 -15.58 -5.37 -10.79
N ILE A 287 -15.32 -6.24 -11.76
CA ILE A 287 -15.22 -7.69 -11.55
C ILE A 287 -14.15 -8.01 -10.51
N GLY A 288 -12.99 -7.35 -10.59
CA GLY A 288 -11.90 -7.53 -9.62
C GLY A 288 -12.30 -7.15 -8.20
N LEU A 289 -13.15 -6.14 -8.02
CA LEU A 289 -13.67 -5.71 -6.72
C LEU A 289 -14.74 -6.66 -6.21
N GLU A 290 -15.72 -7.02 -7.07
CA GLU A 290 -16.88 -7.82 -6.70
C GLU A 290 -16.49 -9.21 -6.18
N HIS A 291 -15.49 -9.86 -6.77
CA HIS A 291 -15.06 -11.22 -6.37
C HIS A 291 -14.32 -11.26 -5.02
N HIS A 292 -14.24 -10.15 -4.30
CA HIS A 292 -13.65 -10.05 -2.97
C HIS A 292 -14.67 -9.66 -1.88
N LEU A 293 -15.96 -9.78 -2.16
CA LEU A 293 -17.04 -9.53 -1.20
C LEU A 293 -17.19 -10.65 -0.18
#